data_4c8299a0465622f33e769a87c230518c
#
_entry.id   4c8299a0465622f33e769a87c230518c
#
_cell.length_a   1.000
_cell.length_b   1.000
_cell.length_c   1.000
_cell.angle_alpha   90.00
_cell.angle_beta   90.00
_cell.angle_gamma   90.00
#
_symmetry.space_group_name_H-M   'P 1'
#
loop_
_entity.id
_entity.type
_entity.pdbx_description
1 polymer ?
#
loop_
_entity_poly.entity_id
_entity_poly.type
_entity_poly.pdbx_seq_one_letter_code
_entity_poly.pdbx_strand_id
1 'polypeptide(L)'
;MDEFELIKNYFQKLTNNNPGALKLNDDVFFDRKSKTVLSIDTYNEKVHYLNFKKPELLIKKIIRASISDLICKGVNPKYILISGSGNKKHFNKKNLKLIAESINKEQKKYKFKLSGGDTTKSKLSSFTIV
;
A
#
# COMPACT_ATOMS: atom_id res chain seq x y z
N MET A 1 -14.20 9.65 17.56
CA MET A 1 -13.12 8.71 17.94
C MET A 1 -12.04 8.82 16.88
N ASP A 2 -10.84 9.13 17.30
CA ASP A 2 -9.72 9.15 16.37
C ASP A 2 -9.18 7.72 16.13
N GLU A 3 -8.25 7.60 15.19
CA GLU A 3 -7.69 6.29 14.79
C GLU A 3 -6.98 5.58 15.95
N PHE A 4 -6.24 6.32 16.78
CA PHE A 4 -5.52 5.74 17.91
C PHE A 4 -6.46 5.20 18.99
N GLU A 5 -7.52 5.94 19.29
CA GLU A 5 -8.56 5.48 20.23
C GLU A 5 -9.28 4.24 19.70
N LEU A 6 -9.60 4.20 18.39
CA LEU A 6 -10.22 3.06 17.73
C LEU A 6 -9.34 1.82 17.85
N ILE A 7 -8.06 1.93 17.50
CA ILE A 7 -7.10 0.83 17.55
C ILE A 7 -6.96 0.32 19.00
N LYS A 8 -6.74 1.22 19.95
CA LYS A 8 -6.54 0.87 21.36
C LYS A 8 -7.76 0.18 21.97
N ASN A 9 -8.95 0.71 21.71
CA ASN A 9 -10.16 0.24 22.36
C ASN A 9 -10.71 -1.06 21.77
N TYR A 10 -10.54 -1.29 20.47
CA TYR A 10 -11.18 -2.40 19.75
C TYR A 10 -10.21 -3.46 19.22
N PHE A 11 -9.05 -3.07 18.74
CA PHE A 11 -8.17 -3.98 17.99
C PHE A 11 -6.91 -4.43 18.73
N GLN A 12 -6.34 -3.62 19.61
CA GLN A 12 -5.07 -3.93 20.25
C GLN A 12 -5.08 -5.27 21.01
N LYS A 13 -6.18 -5.59 21.66
CA LYS A 13 -6.34 -6.87 22.39
C LYS A 13 -6.34 -8.09 21.47
N LEU A 14 -6.74 -7.91 20.20
CA LEU A 14 -6.79 -8.99 19.21
C LEU A 14 -5.42 -9.48 18.79
N THR A 15 -4.38 -8.73 19.08
CA THR A 15 -2.99 -9.13 18.77
C THR A 15 -2.50 -10.26 19.65
N ASN A 16 -3.21 -10.56 20.75
CA ASN A 16 -2.84 -11.60 21.73
C ASN A 16 -1.38 -11.47 22.20
N ASN A 17 -0.92 -10.23 22.40
CA ASN A 17 0.45 -9.90 22.77
C ASN A 17 1.52 -10.39 21.78
N ASN A 18 1.18 -10.59 20.52
CA ASN A 18 2.15 -10.90 19.47
C ASN A 18 3.21 -9.78 19.41
N PRO A 19 4.49 -10.06 19.71
CA PRO A 19 5.51 -9.01 19.75
C PRO A 19 5.74 -8.35 18.40
N GLY A 20 5.52 -9.06 17.30
CA GLY A 20 5.64 -8.52 15.94
C GLY A 20 4.60 -7.47 15.59
N ALA A 21 3.45 -7.49 16.25
CA ALA A 21 2.39 -6.49 16.06
C ALA A 21 2.74 -5.12 16.68
N LEU A 22 3.79 -5.02 17.47
CA LEU A 22 4.28 -3.78 18.10
C LEU A 22 3.15 -3.02 18.84
N LYS A 23 2.22 -3.74 19.43
CA LYS A 23 0.99 -3.23 20.10
C LYS A 23 0.09 -2.40 19.17
N LEU A 24 0.23 -2.54 17.85
CA LEU A 24 -0.43 -1.72 16.82
C LEU A 24 -0.13 -0.20 16.96
N ASN A 25 1.04 0.15 17.48
CA ASN A 25 1.47 1.54 17.64
C ASN A 25 2.53 1.95 16.59
N ASP A 26 2.76 1.11 15.60
CA ASP A 26 3.75 1.35 14.55
C ASP A 26 3.13 1.09 13.17
N ASP A 27 3.72 1.65 12.14
CA ASP A 27 3.28 1.51 10.73
C ASP A 27 3.64 0.16 10.12
N VAL A 28 4.34 -0.69 10.86
CA VAL A 28 4.81 -1.97 10.35
C VAL A 28 4.52 -3.12 11.31
N PHE A 29 4.38 -4.30 10.73
CA PHE A 29 4.49 -5.57 11.43
C PHE A 29 5.92 -6.10 11.28
N PHE A 30 6.52 -6.55 12.37
CA PHE A 30 7.85 -7.15 12.35
C PHE A 30 7.82 -8.60 12.85
N ASP A 31 7.94 -9.55 11.93
CA ASP A 31 8.13 -10.96 12.27
C ASP A 31 9.60 -11.22 12.59
N ARG A 32 9.92 -11.33 13.87
CA ARG A 32 11.30 -11.56 14.35
C ARG A 32 11.86 -12.91 13.92
N LYS A 33 11.00 -13.91 13.77
CA LYS A 33 11.43 -15.28 13.40
C LYS A 33 11.91 -15.33 11.96
N SER A 34 11.16 -14.76 11.02
CA SER A 34 11.53 -14.68 9.61
C SER A 34 12.38 -13.45 9.28
N LYS A 35 12.56 -12.53 10.23
CA LYS A 35 13.19 -11.20 10.01
C LYS A 35 12.53 -10.42 8.88
N THR A 36 11.20 -10.48 8.82
CA THR A 36 10.39 -9.84 7.79
C THR A 36 9.65 -8.65 8.37
N VAL A 37 9.68 -7.53 7.66
CA VAL A 37 8.91 -6.33 7.96
C VAL A 37 7.82 -6.18 6.91
N LEU A 38 6.57 -5.98 7.35
CA LEU A 38 5.42 -5.76 6.49
C LEU A 38 4.75 -4.43 6.83
N SER A 39 4.34 -3.70 5.80
CA SER A 39 3.54 -2.49 5.93
C SER A 39 2.37 -2.56 4.94
N ILE A 40 1.24 -1.96 5.29
CA ILE A 40 0.05 -1.88 4.46
C ILE A 40 -0.53 -0.49 4.50
N ASP A 41 -0.78 0.09 3.32
CA ASP A 41 -1.39 1.41 3.16
C ASP A 41 -2.49 1.40 2.12
N THR A 42 -3.55 2.16 2.38
CA THR A 42 -4.66 2.34 1.44
C THR A 42 -4.80 3.81 1.05
N TYR A 43 -4.95 4.04 -0.26
CA TYR A 43 -5.08 5.36 -0.87
C TYR A 43 -6.42 5.46 -1.60
N ASN A 44 -7.23 6.43 -1.22
CA ASN A 44 -8.58 6.63 -1.74
C ASN A 44 -8.66 7.91 -2.57
N GLU A 45 -9.34 7.83 -3.72
CA GLU A 45 -9.65 8.99 -4.55
C GLU A 45 -10.46 10.02 -3.75
N LYS A 46 -10.17 11.29 -3.95
CA LYS A 46 -10.73 12.45 -3.24
C LYS A 46 -10.33 12.56 -1.76
N VAL A 47 -9.54 11.65 -1.26
CA VAL A 47 -8.95 11.72 0.09
C VAL A 47 -7.44 11.89 -0.01
N HIS A 48 -6.77 10.97 -0.69
CA HIS A 48 -5.31 10.96 -0.83
C HIS A 48 -4.84 11.52 -2.18
N TYR A 49 -5.72 11.55 -3.18
CA TYR A 49 -5.50 12.15 -4.50
C TYR A 49 -6.81 12.66 -5.09
N LEU A 50 -6.73 13.68 -5.94
CA LEU A 50 -7.91 14.39 -6.44
C LEU A 50 -8.66 13.63 -7.53
N ASN A 51 -7.92 13.05 -8.49
CA ASN A 51 -8.49 12.43 -9.69
C ASN A 51 -7.53 11.41 -10.31
N PHE A 52 -7.98 10.81 -11.40
CA PHE A 52 -7.27 9.75 -12.12
C PHE A 52 -6.74 10.21 -13.50
N LYS A 53 -6.54 11.51 -13.71
CA LYS A 53 -6.13 12.06 -15.01
C LYS A 53 -4.73 11.62 -15.44
N LYS A 54 -3.83 11.42 -14.49
CA LYS A 54 -2.44 10.97 -14.72
C LYS A 54 -2.14 9.74 -13.86
N PRO A 55 -2.67 8.58 -14.26
CA PRO A 55 -2.56 7.36 -13.45
C PRO A 55 -1.10 6.92 -13.23
N GLU A 56 -0.21 7.20 -14.18
CA GLU A 56 1.23 6.92 -14.07
C GLU A 56 1.90 7.68 -12.93
N LEU A 57 1.51 8.94 -12.72
CA LEU A 57 2.04 9.76 -11.62
C LEU A 57 1.41 9.37 -10.29
N LEU A 58 0.14 9.01 -10.30
CA LEU A 58 -0.56 8.53 -9.12
C LEU A 58 0.08 7.26 -8.57
N ILE A 59 0.26 6.24 -9.41
CA ILE A 59 0.88 4.97 -9.02
C ILE A 59 2.30 5.18 -8.50
N LYS A 60 3.08 6.01 -9.18
CA LYS A 60 4.42 6.39 -8.72
C LYS A 60 4.39 7.00 -7.31
N LYS A 61 3.48 7.93 -7.06
CA LYS A 61 3.32 8.60 -5.76
C LYS A 61 2.96 7.61 -4.65
N ILE A 62 1.96 6.77 -4.85
CA ILE A 62 1.48 5.84 -3.81
C ILE A 62 2.50 4.74 -3.52
N ILE A 63 3.21 4.22 -4.53
CA ILE A 63 4.30 3.27 -4.32
C ILE A 63 5.40 3.90 -3.46
N ARG A 64 5.83 5.10 -3.79
CA ARG A 64 6.88 5.80 -3.03
C ARG A 64 6.47 6.15 -1.62
N ALA A 65 5.21 6.54 -1.41
CA ALA A 65 4.68 6.77 -0.07
C ALA A 65 4.70 5.47 0.76
N SER A 66 4.24 4.36 0.18
CA SER A 66 4.21 3.07 0.87
C SER A 66 5.60 2.54 1.21
N ILE A 67 6.56 2.59 0.28
CA ILE A 67 7.92 2.11 0.56
C ILE A 67 8.69 3.03 1.51
N SER A 68 8.28 4.29 1.67
CA SER A 68 8.93 5.21 2.61
C SER A 68 8.86 4.72 4.05
N ASP A 69 7.78 4.05 4.44
CA ASP A 69 7.63 3.47 5.78
C ASP A 69 8.68 2.40 6.06
N LEU A 70 8.99 1.57 5.06
CA LEU A 70 10.06 0.57 5.16
C LEU A 70 11.45 1.22 5.20
N ILE A 71 11.69 2.19 4.33
CA ILE A 71 12.97 2.91 4.26
C ILE A 71 13.26 3.63 5.57
N CYS A 72 12.25 4.26 6.18
CA CYS A 72 12.37 4.90 7.50
C CYS A 72 12.75 3.91 8.61
N LYS A 73 12.44 2.63 8.45
CA LYS A 73 12.86 1.55 9.37
C LYS A 73 14.22 0.93 9.00
N GLY A 74 14.92 1.48 8.01
CA GLY A 74 16.18 0.93 7.53
C GLY A 74 16.02 -0.36 6.70
N VAL A 75 14.84 -0.59 6.13
CA VAL A 75 14.50 -1.79 5.36
C VAL A 75 14.33 -1.44 3.88
N ASN A 76 14.96 -2.19 3.00
CA ASN A 76 14.74 -2.06 1.57
C ASN A 76 13.52 -2.89 1.15
N PRO A 77 12.59 -2.33 0.34
CA PRO A 77 11.46 -3.08 -0.18
C PRO A 77 11.95 -4.24 -1.05
N LYS A 78 11.34 -5.40 -0.92
CA LYS A 78 11.69 -6.61 -1.68
C LYS A 78 10.54 -7.09 -2.55
N TYR A 79 9.34 -7.10 -2.01
CA TYR A 79 8.12 -7.51 -2.68
C TYR A 79 7.03 -6.48 -2.46
N ILE A 80 6.17 -6.30 -3.47
CA ILE A 80 4.98 -5.46 -3.35
C ILE A 80 3.77 -6.23 -3.88
N LEU A 81 2.66 -6.14 -3.14
CA LEU A 81 1.35 -6.56 -3.60
C LEU A 81 0.47 -5.32 -3.75
N ILE A 82 -0.30 -5.25 -4.82
CA ILE A 82 -1.17 -4.09 -5.10
C ILE A 82 -2.59 -4.56 -5.34
N SER A 83 -3.52 -4.11 -4.51
CA SER A 83 -4.95 -4.24 -4.79
C SER A 83 -5.48 -2.91 -5.32
N GLY A 84 -6.20 -2.95 -6.43
CA GLY A 84 -6.82 -1.78 -7.04
C GLY A 84 -8.32 -1.94 -7.17
N SER A 85 -9.07 -0.90 -6.83
CA SER A 85 -10.51 -0.83 -7.01
C SER A 85 -10.87 0.38 -7.87
N GLY A 86 -11.81 0.22 -8.78
CA GLY A 86 -12.23 1.30 -9.69
C GLY A 86 -13.27 0.82 -10.69
N ASN A 87 -13.52 1.63 -11.71
CA ASN A 87 -14.47 1.33 -12.78
C ASN A 87 -13.79 1.34 -14.16
N LYS A 88 -14.56 1.19 -15.21
CA LYS A 88 -14.06 1.14 -16.61
C LYS A 88 -13.33 2.43 -17.04
N LYS A 89 -13.66 3.58 -16.44
CA LYS A 89 -12.97 4.85 -16.73
C LYS A 89 -11.58 4.89 -16.11
N HIS A 90 -11.41 4.28 -14.93
CA HIS A 90 -10.11 4.16 -14.28
C HIS A 90 -9.23 3.11 -15.00
N PHE A 91 -9.77 1.93 -15.24
CA PHE A 91 -9.02 0.75 -15.73
C PHE A 91 -9.30 0.44 -17.21
N ASN A 92 -9.24 1.46 -18.06
CA ASN A 92 -9.23 1.27 -19.51
C ASN A 92 -7.82 0.86 -20.00
N LYS A 93 -7.72 0.38 -21.24
CA LYS A 93 -6.44 -0.10 -21.84
C LYS A 93 -5.32 0.95 -21.73
N LYS A 94 -5.62 2.22 -22.02
CA LYS A 94 -4.64 3.30 -21.97
C LYS A 94 -4.09 3.50 -20.54
N ASN A 95 -4.98 3.58 -19.57
CA ASN A 95 -4.59 3.78 -18.17
C ASN A 95 -3.84 2.57 -17.62
N LEU A 96 -4.29 1.36 -17.91
CA LEU A 96 -3.61 0.14 -17.47
C LEU A 96 -2.18 0.05 -18.03
N LYS A 97 -1.98 0.45 -19.28
CA LYS A 97 -0.63 0.53 -19.86
C LYS A 97 0.26 1.51 -19.13
N LEU A 98 -0.25 2.72 -18.86
CA LEU A 98 0.49 3.75 -18.11
C LEU A 98 0.81 3.29 -16.68
N ILE A 99 -0.14 2.65 -16.01
CA ILE A 99 0.05 2.07 -14.66
C ILE A 99 1.14 1.01 -14.70
N ALA A 100 1.07 0.06 -15.63
CA ALA A 100 2.05 -1.02 -15.75
C ALA A 100 3.46 -0.49 -16.03
N GLU A 101 3.59 0.49 -16.93
CA GLU A 101 4.87 1.14 -17.22
C GLU A 101 5.44 1.87 -16.00
N SER A 102 4.59 2.55 -15.23
CA SER A 102 4.97 3.24 -14.00
C SER A 102 5.47 2.25 -12.94
N ILE A 103 4.73 1.17 -12.70
CA ILE A 103 5.15 0.12 -11.76
C ILE A 103 6.50 -0.48 -12.18
N ASN A 104 6.68 -0.75 -13.49
CA ASN A 104 7.93 -1.30 -13.99
C ASN A 104 9.14 -0.37 -13.75
N LYS A 105 8.95 0.93 -13.96
CA LYS A 105 10.00 1.92 -13.66
C LYS A 105 10.34 1.96 -12.17
N GLU A 106 9.35 1.93 -11.31
CA GLU A 106 9.56 1.96 -9.86
C GLU A 106 10.22 0.67 -9.35
N GLN A 107 9.82 -0.52 -9.85
CA GLN A 107 10.48 -1.78 -9.47
C GLN A 107 11.95 -1.82 -9.90
N LYS A 108 12.31 -1.27 -11.04
CA LYS A 108 13.71 -1.16 -11.48
C LYS A 108 14.50 -0.20 -10.59
N LYS A 109 13.90 0.94 -10.23
CA LYS A 109 14.56 1.96 -9.42
C LYS A 109 14.78 1.50 -7.98
N TYR A 110 13.77 0.92 -7.35
CA TYR A 110 13.81 0.52 -5.94
C TYR A 110 14.07 -0.97 -5.72
N LYS A 111 14.27 -1.74 -6.80
CA LYS A 111 14.66 -3.16 -6.78
C LYS A 111 13.68 -4.06 -6.01
N PHE A 112 12.40 -3.76 -6.09
CA PHE A 112 11.34 -4.65 -5.61
C PHE A 112 10.74 -5.46 -6.77
N LYS A 113 9.92 -6.47 -6.44
CA LYS A 113 9.15 -7.24 -7.41
C LYS A 113 7.66 -7.19 -7.09
N LEU A 114 6.85 -6.83 -8.09
CA LEU A 114 5.41 -7.01 -7.99
C LEU A 114 5.11 -8.50 -7.85
N SER A 115 4.47 -8.89 -6.75
CA SER A 115 4.35 -10.28 -6.33
C SER A 115 2.92 -10.78 -6.16
N GLY A 116 1.95 -9.91 -6.36
CA GLY A 116 0.53 -10.26 -6.31
C GLY A 116 -0.36 -9.04 -6.19
N GLY A 117 -1.64 -9.30 -6.08
CA GLY A 117 -2.63 -8.24 -5.94
C GLY A 117 -4.04 -8.71 -6.22
N ASP A 118 -4.95 -7.76 -6.29
CA ASP A 118 -6.35 -7.99 -6.57
C ASP A 118 -6.94 -6.81 -7.34
N THR A 119 -8.05 -7.04 -8.03
CA THR A 119 -8.77 -5.98 -8.76
C THR A 119 -10.26 -6.13 -8.55
N THR A 120 -10.88 -5.07 -8.05
CA THR A 120 -12.31 -5.03 -7.78
C THR A 120 -12.99 -3.84 -8.44
N LYS A 121 -14.32 -3.83 -8.45
CA LYS A 121 -15.12 -2.74 -9.02
C LYS A 121 -15.60 -1.79 -7.94
N SER A 122 -15.49 -0.49 -8.19
CA SER A 122 -16.02 0.56 -7.32
C SER A 122 -16.30 1.85 -8.08
N LYS A 123 -17.06 2.73 -7.48
CA LYS A 123 -17.40 4.04 -8.05
C LYS A 123 -16.19 4.97 -8.10
N LEU A 124 -15.49 5.09 -6.99
CA LEU A 124 -14.23 5.84 -6.88
C LEU A 124 -13.06 4.86 -6.85
N SER A 125 -11.91 5.30 -7.32
CA SER A 125 -10.73 4.43 -7.27
C SER A 125 -10.11 4.40 -5.88
N SER A 126 -9.50 3.25 -5.56
CA SER A 126 -8.65 3.10 -4.39
C SER A 126 -7.56 2.07 -4.65
N PHE A 127 -6.45 2.19 -3.94
CA PHE A 127 -5.33 1.26 -4.03
C PHE A 127 -4.84 0.91 -2.64
N THR A 128 -4.59 -0.38 -2.43
CA THR A 128 -3.93 -0.87 -1.22
C THR A 128 -2.59 -1.46 -1.61
N ILE A 129 -1.53 -1.06 -0.93
CA ILE A 129 -0.18 -1.55 -1.15
C ILE A 129 0.34 -2.25 0.11
N VAL A 130 0.82 -3.45 -0.09
CA VAL A 130 1.49 -4.24 0.94
C VAL A 130 2.93 -4.47 0.56
#